data_5e14cdebde95e54511580ddd65b548ee
#
_entry.id   5e14cdebde95e54511580ddd65b548ee
#
_cell.length_a   1.000
_cell.length_b   1.000
_cell.length_c   1.000
_cell.angle_alpha   90.00
_cell.angle_beta   90.00
_cell.angle_gamma   90.00
#
_symmetry.space_group_name_H-M   'P 1'
#
loop_
_entity.id
_entity.type
_entity.pdbx_description
1 polymer ?
#
loop_
_entity_poly.entity_id
_entity_poly.type
_entity_poly.pdbx_seq_one_letter_code
_entity_poly.pdbx_strand_id
1 'polypeptide(L)'
;MRGDICAGKAHVAFAQEQKVLADFGNAAQKPLESIVDAVKQPFEHITEALGEMPTEAKGLWQEMSLLVPGFVEKASHLISRPKPHTRKPDSEWDHIVRGADVQNMWVETDGVKHRKVDGPLETYDLRVKAVDPSSLGVDTVKQYSGYLDDNENDKHLFYWFFESRNDPKNDPVVLWLNGGPGCSSMMGLFMELGPASVKKDHSVKFNEHSWNRNASVIFLDQPVNVGYSYSSGSVTNTVAASKDIYALLTLFFQQFPEYSKQPFHIAGESYAGHYIPVFASEILSHKNRNINLQSIAIGNGLTDPLTQYSQYRPMACGDGGYDAVLDEGECRSMDNALPRCESLLRACYNSESAWNCVPATIYCNNAMIGPYQRTGMNVYDIREKCKDQENLCYPETAWIAEYLNQAQVMKALGAEVDDYSSCNMDINRNFVFQGDWGKPYHRLVPGILEQIPVLIYAGDADYICNWLGNKEWAEALEWPGQEDYNGVKLEDLTLDNEAYGQVKSSGNFTFMRIYAAGHMVPYNQPAGSLDFFNRWIGGEWWET
;
A
#
# COMPACT_ATOMS: atom_id res chain seq x y z
N MET A 1 -8.59 30.78 20.81
CA MET A 1 -7.18 30.85 20.46
C MET A 1 -6.45 29.60 20.97
N ARG A 2 -6.77 28.42 20.44
CA ARG A 2 -6.04 27.15 20.66
C ARG A 2 -6.24 26.16 19.49
N GLY A 3 -6.53 26.66 18.29
CA GLY A 3 -6.75 25.84 17.09
C GLY A 3 -5.57 25.77 16.10
N ASP A 4 -4.56 26.63 16.26
CA ASP A 4 -3.59 26.84 15.17
C ASP A 4 -2.24 26.09 15.33
N ILE A 5 -2.09 25.22 16.31
CA ILE A 5 -0.79 24.60 16.62
C ILE A 5 -0.65 23.17 16.03
N CYS A 6 -1.75 22.45 15.82
CA CYS A 6 -1.69 21.09 15.27
C CYS A 6 -1.62 21.05 13.73
N ALA A 7 -2.30 21.95 13.05
CA ALA A 7 -2.22 22.05 11.58
C ALA A 7 -0.80 22.37 11.07
N GLY A 8 -0.05 23.16 11.84
CA GLY A 8 1.31 23.57 11.47
C GLY A 8 2.39 22.49 11.46
N LYS A 9 2.14 21.32 12.07
CA LYS A 9 3.18 20.25 12.15
C LYS A 9 3.15 19.29 10.97
N ALA A 10 1.98 18.99 10.42
CA ALA A 10 1.86 18.20 9.18
C ALA A 10 2.35 19.02 7.97
N HIS A 11 2.06 20.30 7.92
CA HIS A 11 2.58 21.27 6.95
C HIS A 11 4.11 21.23 6.80
N VAL A 12 4.80 21.12 7.93
CA VAL A 12 6.26 21.17 7.94
C VAL A 12 6.87 19.90 7.35
N ALA A 13 6.23 18.74 7.51
CA ALA A 13 6.80 17.46 7.07
C ALA A 13 6.71 17.30 5.54
N PHE A 14 5.55 17.53 4.93
CA PHE A 14 5.37 17.38 3.47
C PHE A 14 6.06 18.51 2.69
N ALA A 15 5.96 19.75 3.17
CA ALA A 15 6.74 20.87 2.60
C ALA A 15 8.25 20.70 2.79
N GLN A 16 8.70 19.98 3.84
CA GLN A 16 10.11 19.62 4.02
C GLN A 16 10.54 18.50 3.07
N GLU A 17 9.69 17.56 2.72
CA GLU A 17 9.99 16.51 1.74
C GLU A 17 10.06 17.08 0.33
N GLN A 18 9.13 17.96 -0.04
CA GLN A 18 9.18 18.76 -1.27
C GLN A 18 10.43 19.66 -1.31
N LYS A 19 10.80 20.23 -0.17
CA LYS A 19 12.00 21.05 -0.05
C LYS A 19 13.28 20.24 -0.10
N VAL A 20 13.30 19.04 0.46
CA VAL A 20 14.42 18.09 0.34
C VAL A 20 14.58 17.66 -1.12
N LEU A 21 13.50 17.34 -1.83
CA LEU A 21 13.53 16.99 -3.25
C LEU A 21 13.90 18.20 -4.14
N ALA A 22 13.45 19.41 -3.80
CA ALA A 22 13.82 20.64 -4.52
C ALA A 22 15.26 21.10 -4.22
N ASP A 23 15.74 20.92 -2.99
CA ASP A 23 17.12 21.20 -2.60
C ASP A 23 18.12 20.24 -3.28
N PHE A 24 17.69 19.04 -3.70
CA PHE A 24 18.45 18.15 -4.58
C PHE A 24 18.79 18.78 -5.93
N GLY A 25 17.84 19.48 -6.55
CA GLY A 25 18.07 20.16 -7.83
C GLY A 25 18.99 21.38 -7.72
N ASN A 26 19.00 22.06 -6.56
CA ASN A 26 19.74 23.29 -6.36
C ASN A 26 21.14 23.09 -5.77
N ALA A 27 21.42 21.95 -5.13
CA ALA A 27 22.72 21.66 -4.49
C ALA A 27 23.84 21.35 -5.51
N ALA A 28 23.51 21.01 -6.75
CA ALA A 28 24.48 20.75 -7.81
C ALA A 28 25.34 21.97 -8.23
N GLN A 29 25.08 23.16 -7.66
CA GLN A 29 25.73 24.42 -8.06
C GLN A 29 26.67 25.03 -6.99
N LYS A 30 26.93 24.41 -5.83
CA LYS A 30 27.80 24.94 -4.77
C LYS A 30 29.18 24.25 -4.70
N PRO A 31 30.28 24.98 -4.37
CA PRO A 31 31.62 24.42 -4.37
C PRO A 31 31.86 23.42 -3.23
N LEU A 32 32.63 22.38 -3.56
CA LEU A 32 32.89 21.16 -2.75
C LEU A 32 33.45 21.38 -1.34
N GLU A 33 34.22 22.44 -1.09
CA GLU A 33 35.00 22.61 0.14
C GLU A 33 34.18 22.92 1.40
N SER A 34 33.05 23.58 1.28
CA SER A 34 32.18 23.93 2.42
C SER A 34 31.30 22.75 2.91
N ILE A 35 31.24 21.67 2.15
CA ILE A 35 30.36 20.52 2.43
C ILE A 35 31.09 19.45 3.26
N VAL A 36 32.42 19.33 3.10
CA VAL A 36 33.23 18.31 3.77
C VAL A 36 33.31 18.52 5.28
N ASP A 37 33.30 19.76 5.76
CA ASP A 37 33.43 20.06 7.19
C ASP A 37 32.13 19.93 7.99
N ALA A 38 30.97 20.03 7.34
CA ALA A 38 29.66 19.86 7.99
C ALA A 38 29.29 18.40 8.26
N VAL A 39 29.98 17.47 7.62
CA VAL A 39 29.65 16.03 7.62
C VAL A 39 30.43 15.23 8.67
N LYS A 40 31.42 15.81 9.35
CA LYS A 40 32.38 15.05 10.17
C LYS A 40 31.93 14.62 11.59
N GLN A 41 30.88 15.15 12.17
CA GLN A 41 30.55 14.87 13.58
C GLN A 41 29.51 13.75 13.89
N PRO A 42 28.53 13.40 13.06
CA PRO A 42 27.64 12.24 13.32
C PRO A 42 28.17 10.91 12.79
N PHE A 43 29.36 10.89 12.20
CA PHE A 43 29.85 9.79 11.36
C PHE A 43 30.51 8.63 12.11
N GLU A 44 30.75 8.70 13.41
CA GLU A 44 31.49 7.62 14.10
C GLU A 44 30.76 6.28 14.06
N HIS A 45 29.44 6.26 14.18
CA HIS A 45 28.65 5.01 14.03
C HIS A 45 28.36 4.61 12.57
N ILE A 46 28.34 5.59 11.67
CA ILE A 46 28.17 5.33 10.23
C ILE A 46 29.47 4.94 9.57
N THR A 47 30.64 5.44 10.06
CA THR A 47 31.96 5.04 9.57
C THR A 47 32.28 3.58 9.86
N GLU A 48 31.79 3.01 10.94
CA GLU A 48 31.89 1.57 11.21
C GLU A 48 31.07 0.75 10.17
N ALA A 49 29.83 1.14 9.93
CA ALA A 49 28.97 0.55 8.90
C ALA A 49 29.51 0.80 7.47
N LEU A 50 30.12 1.97 7.19
CA LEU A 50 30.79 2.28 5.93
C LEU A 50 32.04 1.42 5.69
N GLY A 51 32.67 0.92 6.77
CA GLY A 51 33.80 -0.01 6.69
C GLY A 51 33.48 -1.31 5.97
N GLU A 52 32.25 -1.80 6.16
CA GLU A 52 31.76 -3.09 5.61
C GLU A 52 31.10 -2.96 4.24
N MET A 53 30.94 -1.76 3.68
CA MET A 53 30.30 -1.53 2.39
C MET A 53 31.12 -2.03 1.20
N PRO A 54 30.47 -2.59 0.16
CA PRO A 54 31.11 -2.80 -1.15
C PRO A 54 31.64 -1.49 -1.74
N THR A 55 32.77 -1.56 -2.43
CA THR A 55 33.49 -0.38 -2.97
C THR A 55 32.62 0.47 -3.90
N GLU A 56 31.74 -0.16 -4.68
CA GLU A 56 30.80 0.50 -5.59
C GLU A 56 29.72 1.27 -4.85
N ALA A 57 29.21 0.73 -3.75
CA ALA A 57 28.24 1.40 -2.91
C ALA A 57 28.85 2.60 -2.15
N LYS A 58 30.13 2.52 -1.75
CA LYS A 58 30.85 3.66 -1.12
C LYS A 58 30.90 4.90 -2.01
N GLY A 59 31.19 4.72 -3.31
CA GLY A 59 31.22 5.81 -4.26
C GLY A 59 29.85 6.50 -4.39
N LEU A 60 28.79 5.71 -4.45
CA LEU A 60 27.43 6.18 -4.58
C LEU A 60 26.94 6.94 -3.33
N TRP A 61 27.27 6.44 -2.13
CA TRP A 61 26.97 7.12 -0.87
C TRP A 61 27.76 8.42 -0.71
N GLN A 62 29.00 8.48 -1.20
CA GLN A 62 29.77 9.72 -1.24
C GLN A 62 29.16 10.74 -2.17
N GLU A 63 28.73 10.34 -3.38
CA GLU A 63 28.00 11.25 -4.29
C GLU A 63 26.70 11.75 -3.65
N MET A 64 25.94 10.87 -2.98
CA MET A 64 24.69 11.24 -2.31
C MET A 64 24.90 12.20 -1.13
N SER A 65 25.93 11.98 -0.32
CA SER A 65 26.28 12.90 0.78
C SER A 65 26.70 14.29 0.28
N LEU A 66 27.19 14.37 -0.94
CA LEU A 66 27.52 15.65 -1.61
C LEU A 66 26.25 16.35 -2.18
N LEU A 67 25.25 15.57 -2.60
CA LEU A 67 24.02 16.08 -3.17
C LEU A 67 22.99 16.55 -2.11
N VAL A 68 23.11 16.07 -0.86
CA VAL A 68 22.18 16.40 0.25
C VAL A 68 22.93 16.80 1.50
N PRO A 69 23.33 18.07 1.63
CA PRO A 69 23.92 18.60 2.86
C PRO A 69 22.96 18.39 4.05
N GLY A 70 23.44 17.71 5.10
CA GLY A 70 22.64 17.36 6.28
C GLY A 70 21.74 16.14 6.12
N PHE A 71 21.90 15.32 5.09
CA PHE A 71 21.15 14.08 4.88
C PHE A 71 21.21 13.13 6.10
N VAL A 72 22.40 12.91 6.63
CA VAL A 72 22.63 12.03 7.79
C VAL A 72 22.14 12.67 9.10
N GLU A 73 22.33 13.98 9.28
CA GLU A 73 21.86 14.72 10.44
C GLU A 73 20.33 14.78 10.48
N LYS A 74 19.69 15.01 9.33
CA LYS A 74 18.23 14.96 9.20
C LYS A 74 17.69 13.55 9.39
N ALA A 75 18.35 12.51 8.90
CA ALA A 75 17.94 11.12 9.10
C ALA A 75 17.98 10.70 10.59
N SER A 76 18.97 11.17 11.36
CA SER A 76 19.07 10.85 12.79
C SER A 76 18.06 11.61 13.68
N HIS A 77 17.63 12.81 13.28
CA HIS A 77 16.59 13.59 13.99
C HIS A 77 15.15 13.21 13.61
N LEU A 78 14.96 12.40 12.57
CA LEU A 78 13.65 12.09 12.01
C LEU A 78 13.02 10.80 12.59
N ILE A 79 13.70 10.11 13.52
CA ILE A 79 13.08 9.03 14.27
C ILE A 79 12.25 9.66 15.40
N SER A 80 11.02 10.08 15.08
CA SER A 80 10.06 10.44 16.11
C SER A 80 9.77 9.19 16.94
N ARG A 81 9.99 9.29 18.26
CA ARG A 81 9.57 8.20 19.15
C ARG A 81 8.06 8.13 19.15
N PRO A 82 7.47 6.96 18.92
CA PRO A 82 6.03 6.79 19.02
C PRO A 82 5.53 7.29 20.39
N LYS A 83 4.35 7.91 20.41
CA LYS A 83 3.72 8.31 21.67
C LYS A 83 3.36 7.05 22.46
N PRO A 84 3.50 7.02 23.79
CA PRO A 84 2.99 5.91 24.57
C PRO A 84 1.47 5.85 24.43
N HIS A 85 0.95 4.70 24.01
CA HIS A 85 -0.47 4.42 23.93
C HIS A 85 -0.88 3.53 25.11
N THR A 86 -2.15 3.58 25.51
CA THR A 86 -2.66 2.75 26.58
C THR A 86 -3.66 1.76 25.99
N ARG A 87 -3.27 0.49 25.97
CA ARG A 87 -4.16 -0.62 25.61
C ARG A 87 -5.38 -0.62 26.55
N LYS A 88 -6.58 -0.69 25.98
CA LYS A 88 -7.82 -0.81 26.76
C LYS A 88 -7.92 -2.17 27.45
N PRO A 89 -8.57 -2.22 28.63
CA PRO A 89 -8.75 -3.49 29.34
C PRO A 89 -9.62 -4.46 28.54
N ASP A 90 -9.39 -5.74 28.75
CA ASP A 90 -10.08 -6.83 28.04
C ASP A 90 -11.62 -6.75 28.17
N SER A 91 -12.12 -6.16 29.28
CA SER A 91 -13.55 -5.97 29.51
C SER A 91 -14.26 -4.98 28.57
N GLU A 92 -13.51 -4.22 27.76
CA GLU A 92 -14.06 -3.31 26.75
C GLU A 92 -14.26 -3.97 25.36
N TRP A 93 -13.86 -5.23 25.23
CA TRP A 93 -13.96 -6.00 23.99
C TRP A 93 -15.00 -7.12 24.12
N ASP A 94 -15.78 -7.34 23.06
CA ASP A 94 -16.82 -8.37 23.06
C ASP A 94 -16.24 -9.79 22.99
N HIS A 95 -15.11 -9.94 22.25
CA HIS A 95 -14.38 -11.20 22.16
C HIS A 95 -12.88 -10.97 22.15
N ILE A 96 -12.15 -11.95 22.71
CA ILE A 96 -10.68 -12.00 22.63
C ILE A 96 -10.29 -13.43 22.29
N VAL A 97 -9.56 -13.57 21.17
CA VAL A 97 -9.00 -14.84 20.73
C VAL A 97 -7.52 -14.86 21.06
N ARG A 98 -7.11 -15.78 21.92
CA ARG A 98 -5.70 -15.96 22.29
C ARG A 98 -5.01 -16.90 21.30
N GLY A 99 -3.93 -16.44 20.68
CA GLY A 99 -3.17 -17.26 19.74
C GLY A 99 -2.58 -18.52 20.38
N ALA A 100 -2.21 -18.44 21.66
CA ALA A 100 -1.76 -19.60 22.44
C ALA A 100 -2.80 -20.73 22.52
N ASP A 101 -4.10 -20.39 22.56
CA ASP A 101 -5.18 -21.38 22.57
C ASP A 101 -5.39 -21.97 21.17
N VAL A 102 -5.35 -21.13 20.12
CA VAL A 102 -5.55 -21.54 18.72
C VAL A 102 -4.46 -22.46 18.23
N GLN A 103 -3.23 -22.28 18.65
CA GLN A 103 -2.08 -23.08 18.23
C GLN A 103 -2.23 -24.58 18.54
N ASN A 104 -3.10 -24.94 19.47
CA ASN A 104 -3.37 -26.33 19.83
C ASN A 104 -4.66 -26.91 19.20
N MET A 105 -5.37 -26.13 18.40
CA MET A 105 -6.60 -26.54 17.76
C MET A 105 -6.36 -27.35 16.48
N TRP A 106 -7.34 -28.16 16.11
CA TRP A 106 -7.32 -28.93 14.88
C TRP A 106 -7.84 -28.08 13.72
N VAL A 107 -7.08 -28.02 12.63
CA VAL A 107 -7.52 -27.42 11.37
C VAL A 107 -7.96 -28.55 10.43
N GLU A 108 -9.08 -28.36 9.75
CA GLU A 108 -9.57 -29.25 8.71
C GLU A 108 -9.35 -28.59 7.35
N THR A 109 -8.48 -29.16 6.52
CA THR A 109 -8.24 -28.74 5.15
C THR A 109 -8.55 -29.94 4.25
N ASP A 110 -9.37 -29.74 3.21
CA ASP A 110 -9.77 -30.78 2.24
C ASP A 110 -10.35 -32.05 2.89
N GLY A 111 -11.11 -31.90 3.98
CA GLY A 111 -11.70 -33.02 4.72
C GLY A 111 -10.71 -33.81 5.58
N VAL A 112 -9.46 -33.36 5.70
CA VAL A 112 -8.42 -33.95 6.54
C VAL A 112 -8.17 -33.08 7.76
N LYS A 113 -8.22 -33.68 8.94
CA LYS A 113 -7.90 -32.98 10.19
C LYS A 113 -6.39 -32.93 10.41
N HIS A 114 -5.86 -31.74 10.48
CA HIS A 114 -4.46 -31.46 10.79
C HIS A 114 -4.31 -30.97 12.23
N ARG A 115 -3.21 -31.37 12.87
CA ARG A 115 -2.96 -31.00 14.26
C ARG A 115 -2.11 -29.73 14.35
N LYS A 116 -2.60 -28.58 14.30
CA LYS A 116 -1.99 -27.25 14.40
C LYS A 116 -2.21 -26.42 13.15
N VAL A 117 -2.60 -25.20 13.38
CA VAL A 117 -2.33 -24.10 12.45
C VAL A 117 -0.81 -23.91 12.40
N ASP A 118 -0.23 -23.83 11.21
CA ASP A 118 1.19 -23.55 11.05
C ASP A 118 1.51 -22.10 11.48
N GLY A 119 2.68 -21.87 12.02
CA GLY A 119 3.20 -20.56 12.40
C GLY A 119 3.17 -20.25 13.89
N PRO A 120 4.00 -19.31 14.36
CA PRO A 120 4.05 -18.90 15.76
C PRO A 120 2.90 -17.94 16.05
N LEU A 121 1.84 -18.42 16.70
CA LEU A 121 0.67 -17.61 17.09
C LEU A 121 0.62 -17.30 18.59
N GLU A 122 1.49 -17.90 19.40
CA GLU A 122 1.41 -17.84 20.87
C GLU A 122 1.48 -16.42 21.44
N THR A 123 2.16 -15.52 20.74
CA THR A 123 2.34 -14.11 21.16
C THR A 123 1.25 -13.18 20.66
N TYR A 124 0.36 -13.69 19.79
CA TYR A 124 -0.70 -12.88 19.17
C TYR A 124 -2.04 -13.07 19.86
N ASP A 125 -2.79 -11.99 19.97
CA ASP A 125 -4.19 -11.97 20.38
C ASP A 125 -5.02 -11.17 19.38
N LEU A 126 -6.26 -11.58 19.15
CA LEU A 126 -7.22 -10.78 18.38
C LEU A 126 -8.31 -10.27 19.31
N ARG A 127 -8.46 -8.96 19.39
CA ARG A 127 -9.56 -8.29 20.10
C ARG A 127 -10.64 -7.88 19.12
N VAL A 128 -11.89 -8.12 19.46
CA VAL A 128 -13.05 -7.89 18.60
C VAL A 128 -14.10 -7.07 19.34
N LYS A 129 -14.62 -6.06 18.66
CA LYS A 129 -15.74 -5.23 19.10
C LYS A 129 -16.84 -5.24 18.02
N ALA A 130 -18.06 -5.59 18.40
CA ALA A 130 -19.21 -5.41 17.53
C ALA A 130 -19.53 -3.91 17.41
N VAL A 131 -19.61 -3.42 16.19
CA VAL A 131 -19.97 -2.02 15.91
C VAL A 131 -21.45 -1.96 15.56
N ASP A 132 -22.23 -1.20 16.33
CA ASP A 132 -23.64 -0.97 16.02
C ASP A 132 -23.76 -0.17 14.70
N PRO A 133 -24.32 -0.75 13.63
CA PRO A 133 -24.46 -0.07 12.34
C PRO A 133 -25.20 1.26 12.42
N SER A 134 -26.15 1.39 13.35
CA SER A 134 -26.93 2.61 13.53
C SER A 134 -26.15 3.75 14.18
N SER A 135 -25.06 3.43 14.88
CA SER A 135 -24.28 4.41 15.66
C SER A 135 -23.50 5.39 14.79
N LEU A 136 -23.00 4.94 13.65
CA LEU A 136 -22.15 5.72 12.74
C LEU A 136 -22.82 5.96 11.36
N GLY A 137 -23.84 5.18 11.01
CA GLY A 137 -24.55 5.29 9.73
C GLY A 137 -23.68 4.97 8.50
N VAL A 138 -22.58 4.25 8.68
CA VAL A 138 -21.65 3.91 7.58
C VAL A 138 -22.24 2.85 6.67
N ASP A 139 -22.90 1.83 7.24
CA ASP A 139 -23.67 0.80 6.55
C ASP A 139 -24.74 0.23 7.48
N THR A 140 -25.58 -0.66 6.96
CA THR A 140 -26.63 -1.36 7.71
C THR A 140 -26.29 -2.83 8.03
N VAL A 141 -25.20 -3.36 7.45
CA VAL A 141 -24.74 -4.73 7.67
C VAL A 141 -24.03 -4.88 9.01
N LYS A 142 -23.81 -6.11 9.46
CA LYS A 142 -22.97 -6.36 10.63
C LYS A 142 -21.55 -5.86 10.40
N GLN A 143 -20.97 -5.31 11.47
CA GLN A 143 -19.65 -4.73 11.47
C GLN A 143 -18.88 -5.14 12.72
N TYR A 144 -17.60 -5.35 12.56
CA TYR A 144 -16.68 -5.60 13.66
C TYR A 144 -15.43 -4.75 13.49
N SER A 145 -14.94 -4.20 14.56
CA SER A 145 -13.64 -3.54 14.62
C SER A 145 -12.77 -4.18 15.70
N GLY A 146 -11.49 -3.92 15.68
CA GLY A 146 -10.61 -4.43 16.72
C GLY A 146 -9.15 -4.33 16.39
N TYR A 147 -8.36 -5.07 17.15
CA TYR A 147 -6.91 -5.08 17.04
C TYR A 147 -6.36 -6.50 17.00
N LEU A 148 -5.39 -6.72 16.11
CA LEU A 148 -4.40 -7.77 16.32
C LEU A 148 -3.32 -7.20 17.24
N ASP A 149 -3.04 -7.87 18.34
CA ASP A 149 -1.92 -7.57 19.24
C ASP A 149 -0.79 -8.58 19.02
N ASP A 150 0.42 -8.12 18.74
CA ASP A 150 1.66 -8.85 18.93
C ASP A 150 2.24 -8.44 20.30
N ASN A 151 1.98 -9.25 21.31
CA ASN A 151 2.32 -8.93 22.70
C ASN A 151 3.84 -8.97 22.96
N GLU A 152 4.62 -9.65 22.13
CA GLU A 152 6.07 -9.72 22.25
C GLU A 152 6.74 -8.44 21.72
N ASN A 153 6.20 -7.88 20.63
CA ASN A 153 6.79 -6.73 19.95
C ASN A 153 5.99 -5.44 20.11
N ASP A 154 4.98 -5.45 21.01
CA ASP A 154 4.13 -4.29 21.27
C ASP A 154 3.55 -3.68 19.99
N LYS A 155 2.94 -4.53 19.13
CA LYS A 155 2.30 -4.08 17.90
C LYS A 155 0.80 -4.28 17.99
N HIS A 156 0.04 -3.32 17.51
CA HIS A 156 -1.41 -3.31 17.58
C HIS A 156 -1.97 -2.84 16.22
N LEU A 157 -2.45 -3.78 15.40
CA LEU A 157 -2.98 -3.53 14.06
C LEU A 157 -4.49 -3.43 14.09
N PHE A 158 -5.03 -2.27 13.75
CA PHE A 158 -6.46 -1.99 13.73
C PHE A 158 -7.10 -2.49 12.44
N TYR A 159 -8.28 -3.12 12.55
CA TYR A 159 -9.10 -3.50 11.42
C TYR A 159 -10.56 -3.08 11.62
N TRP A 160 -11.28 -2.87 10.50
CA TRP A 160 -12.72 -2.68 10.46
C TRP A 160 -13.32 -3.57 9.37
N PHE A 161 -14.24 -4.46 9.76
CA PHE A 161 -14.89 -5.44 8.93
C PHE A 161 -16.35 -5.09 8.68
N PHE A 162 -16.81 -5.32 7.46
CA PHE A 162 -18.19 -5.17 7.01
C PHE A 162 -18.66 -6.46 6.33
N GLU A 163 -19.81 -7.00 6.74
CA GLU A 163 -20.45 -8.09 6.01
C GLU A 163 -20.88 -7.69 4.60
N SER A 164 -21.01 -8.67 3.72
CA SER A 164 -21.67 -8.50 2.43
C SER A 164 -23.13 -8.04 2.61
N ARG A 165 -23.56 -7.14 1.72
CA ARG A 165 -24.97 -6.70 1.64
C ARG A 165 -25.87 -7.73 0.97
N ASN A 166 -25.32 -8.68 0.22
CA ASN A 166 -26.06 -9.67 -0.58
C ASN A 166 -26.27 -10.97 0.23
N ASP A 167 -25.28 -11.81 0.30
CA ASP A 167 -25.34 -13.10 1.00
C ASP A 167 -24.09 -13.34 1.84
N PRO A 168 -24.00 -12.75 3.05
CA PRO A 168 -22.80 -12.85 3.89
C PRO A 168 -22.44 -14.29 4.33
N LYS A 169 -23.30 -15.29 4.04
CA LYS A 169 -23.01 -16.70 4.35
C LYS A 169 -22.25 -17.40 3.23
N ASN A 170 -22.35 -16.90 2.00
CA ASN A 170 -21.78 -17.55 0.83
C ASN A 170 -20.84 -16.62 0.04
N ASP A 171 -21.03 -15.30 0.14
CA ASP A 171 -20.19 -14.34 -0.55
C ASP A 171 -18.75 -14.37 -0.01
N PRO A 172 -17.76 -14.09 -0.84
CA PRO A 172 -16.36 -14.14 -0.43
C PRO A 172 -15.99 -13.07 0.60
N VAL A 173 -14.83 -13.25 1.23
CA VAL A 173 -14.20 -12.25 2.11
C VAL A 173 -13.01 -11.62 1.38
N VAL A 174 -12.85 -10.30 1.50
CA VAL A 174 -11.76 -9.54 0.91
C VAL A 174 -11.02 -8.76 1.98
N LEU A 175 -9.69 -8.85 1.98
CA LEU A 175 -8.82 -7.90 2.68
C LEU A 175 -8.45 -6.78 1.72
N TRP A 176 -8.75 -5.54 2.10
CA TRP A 176 -8.34 -4.33 1.38
C TRP A 176 -7.17 -3.63 2.06
N LEU A 177 -6.18 -3.21 1.25
CA LEU A 177 -4.97 -2.54 1.68
C LEU A 177 -4.70 -1.29 0.85
N ASN A 178 -4.71 -0.11 1.46
CA ASN A 178 -4.12 1.07 0.86
C ASN A 178 -2.59 1.02 1.00
N GLY A 179 -1.89 1.75 0.14
CA GLY A 179 -0.44 1.75 0.04
C GLY A 179 0.24 2.82 0.90
N GLY A 180 0.86 3.76 0.26
CA GLY A 180 1.70 4.83 0.83
C GLY A 180 3.20 4.63 0.52
N PRO A 181 4.00 3.81 1.24
CA PRO A 181 3.66 3.08 2.46
C PRO A 181 3.30 4.02 3.60
N GLY A 182 2.46 3.55 4.51
CA GLY A 182 2.09 4.34 5.67
C GLY A 182 0.74 5.06 5.57
N CYS A 183 -0.11 4.74 4.59
CA CYS A 183 -1.47 5.26 4.50
C CYS A 183 -2.50 4.24 4.98
N SER A 184 -3.53 4.76 5.66
CA SER A 184 -4.62 3.99 6.27
C SER A 184 -5.59 3.45 5.22
N SER A 185 -6.03 2.21 5.40
CA SER A 185 -7.07 1.59 4.56
C SER A 185 -8.46 2.18 4.79
N MET A 186 -8.64 3.05 5.79
CA MET A 186 -9.86 3.83 5.94
C MET A 186 -10.04 4.85 4.79
N MET A 187 -8.98 5.15 4.02
CA MET A 187 -9.11 5.92 2.78
C MET A 187 -9.90 5.14 1.74
N GLY A 188 -9.55 3.89 1.46
CA GLY A 188 -10.31 3.01 0.58
C GLY A 188 -11.74 2.79 1.06
N LEU A 189 -11.95 2.71 2.37
CA LEU A 189 -13.27 2.59 2.98
C LEU A 189 -14.14 3.81 2.68
N PHE A 190 -13.63 5.04 2.88
CA PHE A 190 -14.46 6.27 2.84
C PHE A 190 -14.31 7.09 1.56
N MET A 191 -13.46 6.70 0.64
CA MET A 191 -13.22 7.45 -0.60
C MET A 191 -13.40 6.61 -1.86
N GLU A 192 -13.25 5.28 -1.75
CA GLU A 192 -13.15 4.43 -2.94
C GLU A 192 -14.25 3.37 -2.99
N LEU A 193 -13.95 2.21 -2.44
CA LEU A 193 -14.74 0.99 -2.63
C LEU A 193 -15.55 0.58 -1.40
N GLY A 194 -15.40 1.29 -0.32
CA GLY A 194 -16.10 0.96 0.92
C GLY A 194 -17.56 1.40 0.93
N PRO A 195 -18.28 1.05 2.01
CA PRO A 195 -19.74 1.19 2.08
C PRO A 195 -20.24 2.63 2.03
N ALA A 196 -19.39 3.61 2.33
CA ALA A 196 -19.82 5.00 2.39
C ALA A 196 -18.66 5.97 2.13
N SER A 197 -19.00 7.22 1.79
CA SER A 197 -18.04 8.32 1.68
C SER A 197 -18.33 9.43 2.70
N VAL A 198 -17.31 10.15 3.14
CA VAL A 198 -17.42 11.30 4.04
C VAL A 198 -17.49 12.58 3.22
N LYS A 199 -18.45 13.46 3.53
CA LYS A 199 -18.58 14.79 2.94
C LYS A 199 -17.88 15.84 3.78
N LYS A 200 -17.73 17.04 3.22
CA LYS A 200 -17.10 18.19 3.88
C LYS A 200 -17.76 18.60 5.21
N ASP A 201 -19.04 18.34 5.38
CA ASP A 201 -19.78 18.58 6.64
C ASP A 201 -19.70 17.39 7.62
N HIS A 202 -18.83 16.42 7.33
CA HIS A 202 -18.61 15.18 8.05
C HIS A 202 -19.84 14.24 8.08
N SER A 203 -20.85 14.50 7.26
CA SER A 203 -21.92 13.55 7.06
C SER A 203 -21.47 12.38 6.19
N VAL A 204 -22.04 11.22 6.46
CA VAL A 204 -21.73 9.99 5.72
C VAL A 204 -22.74 9.81 4.58
N LYS A 205 -22.24 9.53 3.37
CA LYS A 205 -23.04 9.23 2.19
C LYS A 205 -22.85 7.76 1.80
N PHE A 206 -23.94 7.03 1.74
CA PHE A 206 -23.98 5.63 1.28
C PHE A 206 -23.39 5.48 -0.13
N ASN A 207 -22.57 4.44 -0.34
CA ASN A 207 -22.00 4.07 -1.62
C ASN A 207 -22.77 2.86 -2.20
N GLU A 208 -23.50 3.08 -3.31
CA GLU A 208 -24.24 2.01 -4.01
C GLU A 208 -23.32 1.04 -4.76
N HIS A 209 -22.10 1.50 -5.11
CA HIS A 209 -21.09 0.72 -5.83
C HIS A 209 -20.01 0.14 -4.93
N SER A 210 -20.29 0.05 -3.63
CA SER A 210 -19.33 -0.56 -2.70
C SER A 210 -19.07 -2.02 -3.02
N TRP A 211 -17.82 -2.44 -2.84
CA TRP A 211 -17.43 -3.84 -2.99
C TRP A 211 -18.09 -4.76 -1.95
N ASN A 212 -18.50 -4.21 -0.79
CA ASN A 212 -19.28 -5.03 0.15
C ASN A 212 -20.74 -5.27 -0.32
N ARG A 213 -21.07 -4.87 -1.53
CA ARG A 213 -22.33 -5.28 -2.14
C ARG A 213 -22.39 -6.80 -2.33
N ASN A 214 -21.28 -7.44 -2.72
CA ASN A 214 -21.21 -8.88 -3.02
C ASN A 214 -19.99 -9.57 -2.38
N ALA A 215 -19.35 -8.95 -1.39
CA ALA A 215 -18.27 -9.53 -0.61
C ALA A 215 -18.30 -8.97 0.81
N SER A 216 -17.83 -9.72 1.79
CA SER A 216 -17.47 -9.14 3.10
C SER A 216 -16.09 -8.52 3.01
N VAL A 217 -15.85 -7.34 3.58
CA VAL A 217 -14.59 -6.61 3.39
C VAL A 217 -13.95 -6.27 4.73
N ILE A 218 -12.67 -6.60 4.88
CA ILE A 218 -11.79 -6.18 5.98
C ILE A 218 -10.95 -5.01 5.48
N PHE A 219 -11.04 -3.85 6.12
CA PHE A 219 -10.13 -2.72 5.93
C PHE A 219 -9.10 -2.74 7.06
N LEU A 220 -7.81 -2.82 6.73
CA LEU A 220 -6.75 -3.00 7.70
C LEU A 220 -5.78 -1.80 7.68
N ASP A 221 -5.57 -1.17 8.82
CA ASP A 221 -4.51 -0.18 9.01
C ASP A 221 -3.17 -0.88 9.26
N GLN A 222 -2.30 -0.86 8.26
CA GLN A 222 -0.98 -1.48 8.31
C GLN A 222 0.06 -0.65 7.52
N PRO A 223 1.33 -0.71 7.92
CA PRO A 223 1.87 -1.34 9.13
C PRO A 223 1.48 -0.58 10.43
N VAL A 224 2.02 -1.00 11.58
CA VAL A 224 1.80 -0.27 12.85
C VAL A 224 2.16 1.21 12.76
N ASN A 225 1.51 2.05 13.55
CA ASN A 225 1.58 3.51 13.55
C ASN A 225 0.94 4.18 12.31
N VAL A 226 0.05 3.46 11.63
CA VAL A 226 -0.78 3.95 10.51
C VAL A 226 -2.24 3.97 10.96
N GLY A 227 -2.96 5.05 10.68
CA GLY A 227 -4.36 5.18 11.03
C GLY A 227 -4.60 5.01 12.53
N TYR A 228 -5.41 4.02 12.89
CA TYR A 228 -5.65 3.63 14.28
C TYR A 228 -4.69 2.57 14.82
N SER A 229 -3.81 2.02 13.99
CA SER A 229 -2.78 1.07 14.42
C SER A 229 -1.65 1.77 15.16
N TYR A 230 -1.08 1.13 16.18
CA TYR A 230 -0.04 1.73 16.99
C TYR A 230 1.01 0.71 17.49
N SER A 231 2.18 1.22 17.87
CA SER A 231 3.28 0.46 18.47
C SER A 231 4.26 1.41 19.15
N SER A 232 4.98 0.96 20.15
CA SER A 232 6.15 1.66 20.69
C SER A 232 7.39 1.54 19.77
N GLY A 233 7.37 0.60 18.84
CA GLY A 233 8.37 0.40 17.79
C GLY A 233 7.92 0.87 16.42
N SER A 234 8.65 0.50 15.39
CA SER A 234 8.27 0.75 14.00
C SER A 234 8.55 -0.46 13.12
N VAL A 235 7.67 -0.70 12.15
CA VAL A 235 7.91 -1.62 11.03
C VAL A 235 8.49 -0.79 9.88
N THR A 236 9.55 -1.28 9.27
CA THR A 236 10.34 -0.51 8.30
C THR A 236 10.45 -1.18 6.93
N ASN A 237 9.83 -2.35 6.76
CA ASN A 237 9.82 -3.06 5.48
C ASN A 237 8.62 -4.00 5.39
N THR A 238 8.26 -4.37 4.15
CA THR A 238 7.11 -5.19 3.82
C THR A 238 7.17 -6.61 4.40
N VAL A 239 8.34 -7.24 4.40
CA VAL A 239 8.51 -8.62 4.90
C VAL A 239 8.23 -8.71 6.41
N ALA A 240 8.62 -7.69 7.18
CA ALA A 240 8.38 -7.67 8.62
C ALA A 240 6.88 -7.62 8.97
N ALA A 241 6.04 -7.08 8.08
CA ALA A 241 4.59 -7.01 8.29
C ALA A 241 3.86 -8.32 7.96
N SER A 242 4.42 -9.21 7.13
CA SER A 242 3.69 -10.37 6.58
C SER A 242 3.21 -11.36 7.65
N LYS A 243 4.01 -11.58 8.69
CA LYS A 243 3.66 -12.48 9.79
C LYS A 243 2.48 -11.96 10.61
N ASP A 244 2.43 -10.65 10.81
CA ASP A 244 1.32 -10.00 11.51
C ASP A 244 0.01 -10.18 10.72
N ILE A 245 0.07 -10.09 9.39
CA ILE A 245 -1.11 -10.30 8.51
C ILE A 245 -1.58 -11.76 8.57
N TYR A 246 -0.67 -12.72 8.51
CA TYR A 246 -1.02 -14.14 8.65
C TYR A 246 -1.67 -14.44 10.01
N ALA A 247 -1.12 -13.89 11.09
CA ALA A 247 -1.67 -14.04 12.44
C ALA A 247 -3.08 -13.40 12.54
N LEU A 248 -3.25 -12.16 12.04
CA LEU A 248 -4.55 -11.48 12.01
C LEU A 248 -5.63 -12.36 11.36
N LEU A 249 -5.37 -12.80 10.13
CA LEU A 249 -6.33 -13.57 9.35
C LEU A 249 -6.61 -14.93 9.99
N THR A 250 -5.59 -15.59 10.53
CA THR A 250 -5.74 -16.87 11.21
C THR A 250 -6.65 -16.75 12.44
N LEU A 251 -6.42 -15.74 13.28
CA LEU A 251 -7.24 -15.50 14.48
C LEU A 251 -8.63 -14.97 14.14
N PHE A 252 -8.74 -14.15 13.08
CA PHE A 252 -10.03 -13.64 12.58
C PHE A 252 -10.93 -14.81 12.12
N PHE A 253 -10.43 -15.71 11.27
CA PHE A 253 -11.17 -16.87 10.82
C PHE A 253 -11.37 -17.93 11.90
N GLN A 254 -10.58 -17.90 12.97
CA GLN A 254 -10.85 -18.68 14.17
C GLN A 254 -12.02 -18.10 14.97
N GLN A 255 -12.12 -16.78 15.10
CA GLN A 255 -13.24 -16.10 15.76
C GLN A 255 -14.54 -16.24 14.97
N PHE A 256 -14.44 -16.17 13.66
CA PHE A 256 -15.56 -16.18 12.73
C PHE A 256 -15.47 -17.37 11.77
N PRO A 257 -15.66 -18.62 12.27
CA PRO A 257 -15.48 -19.83 11.46
C PRO A 257 -16.47 -19.94 10.29
N GLU A 258 -17.58 -19.19 10.33
CA GLU A 258 -18.51 -19.08 9.23
C GLU A 258 -17.89 -18.48 7.97
N TYR A 259 -16.90 -17.57 8.10
CA TYR A 259 -16.20 -16.98 6.95
C TYR A 259 -14.96 -17.78 6.52
N SER A 260 -14.44 -18.67 7.37
CA SER A 260 -13.19 -19.40 7.08
C SER A 260 -13.24 -20.34 5.87
N LYS A 261 -14.45 -20.78 5.48
CA LYS A 261 -14.69 -21.66 4.32
C LYS A 261 -15.00 -20.90 3.03
N GLN A 262 -15.31 -19.62 3.15
CA GLN A 262 -15.62 -18.78 1.99
C GLN A 262 -14.35 -18.50 1.20
N PRO A 263 -14.45 -18.24 -0.11
CA PRO A 263 -13.33 -17.73 -0.87
C PRO A 263 -12.77 -16.47 -0.21
N PHE A 264 -11.45 -16.41 -0.05
CA PHE A 264 -10.78 -15.24 0.49
C PHE A 264 -9.89 -14.61 -0.57
N HIS A 265 -9.92 -13.30 -0.67
CA HIS A 265 -9.13 -12.54 -1.63
C HIS A 265 -8.36 -11.43 -0.92
N ILE A 266 -7.19 -11.08 -1.44
CA ILE A 266 -6.44 -9.89 -1.02
C ILE A 266 -6.45 -8.90 -2.17
N ALA A 267 -6.90 -7.68 -1.91
CA ALA A 267 -6.87 -6.59 -2.87
C ALA A 267 -6.24 -5.34 -2.24
N GLY A 268 -5.68 -4.49 -3.05
CA GLY A 268 -5.12 -3.22 -2.58
C GLY A 268 -4.52 -2.43 -3.72
N GLU A 269 -4.03 -1.23 -3.39
CA GLU A 269 -3.52 -0.30 -4.39
C GLU A 269 -2.17 0.31 -4.01
N SER A 270 -1.52 0.92 -5.00
CA SER A 270 -0.32 1.72 -4.78
C SER A 270 0.84 0.87 -4.25
N TYR A 271 1.41 1.25 -3.10
CA TYR A 271 2.46 0.47 -2.45
C TYR A 271 1.99 -0.94 -2.02
N ALA A 272 0.68 -1.23 -2.05
CA ALA A 272 0.19 -2.60 -1.86
C ALA A 272 0.67 -3.55 -2.97
N GLY A 273 1.18 -3.04 -4.10
CA GLY A 273 1.94 -3.81 -5.08
C GLY A 273 3.20 -4.46 -4.52
N HIS A 274 3.77 -3.93 -3.43
CA HIS A 274 4.82 -4.56 -2.62
C HIS A 274 4.22 -5.48 -1.55
N TYR A 275 3.19 -5.01 -0.83
CA TYR A 275 2.59 -5.75 0.28
C TYR A 275 1.98 -7.08 -0.15
N ILE A 276 1.12 -7.05 -1.17
CA ILE A 276 0.26 -8.19 -1.54
C ILE A 276 1.06 -9.42 -1.98
N PRO A 277 2.08 -9.33 -2.85
CA PRO A 277 2.89 -10.51 -3.19
C PRO A 277 3.56 -11.14 -1.97
N VAL A 278 4.05 -10.33 -1.03
CA VAL A 278 4.71 -10.83 0.19
C VAL A 278 3.69 -11.48 1.12
N PHE A 279 2.53 -10.85 1.35
CA PHE A 279 1.50 -11.38 2.22
C PHE A 279 0.85 -12.65 1.66
N ALA A 280 0.56 -12.69 0.35
CA ALA A 280 0.06 -13.88 -0.31
C ALA A 280 1.06 -15.03 -0.25
N SER A 281 2.34 -14.76 -0.51
CA SER A 281 3.41 -15.76 -0.43
C SER A 281 3.55 -16.32 0.98
N GLU A 282 3.49 -15.46 2.02
CA GLU A 282 3.49 -15.90 3.43
C GLU A 282 2.31 -16.84 3.70
N ILE A 283 1.08 -16.43 3.37
CA ILE A 283 -0.13 -17.23 3.60
C ILE A 283 -0.03 -18.58 2.87
N LEU A 284 0.37 -18.58 1.59
CA LEU A 284 0.47 -19.78 0.76
C LEU A 284 1.56 -20.74 1.24
N SER A 285 2.58 -20.25 1.94
CA SER A 285 3.65 -21.09 2.51
C SER A 285 3.15 -22.00 3.65
N HIS A 286 2.05 -21.63 4.31
CA HIS A 286 1.47 -22.39 5.41
C HIS A 286 0.51 -23.49 4.90
N LYS A 287 0.90 -24.75 5.02
CA LYS A 287 0.10 -25.89 4.52
C LYS A 287 -1.19 -26.13 5.33
N ASN A 288 -1.14 -25.88 6.64
CA ASN A 288 -2.27 -26.10 7.56
C ASN A 288 -2.92 -24.77 7.96
N ARG A 289 -3.21 -23.92 6.97
CA ARG A 289 -3.90 -22.63 7.18
C ARG A 289 -5.42 -22.79 7.19
N ASN A 290 -6.10 -21.96 7.96
CA ASN A 290 -7.57 -21.80 7.93
C ASN A 290 -8.02 -20.62 7.04
N ILE A 291 -7.15 -20.16 6.15
CA ILE A 291 -7.34 -19.06 5.21
C ILE A 291 -7.51 -19.67 3.82
N ASN A 292 -8.71 -19.55 3.24
CA ASN A 292 -9.03 -20.08 1.91
C ASN A 292 -8.68 -19.07 0.81
N LEU A 293 -7.39 -18.68 0.70
CA LEU A 293 -6.91 -17.69 -0.27
C LEU A 293 -7.09 -18.21 -1.70
N GLN A 294 -7.93 -17.52 -2.49
CA GLN A 294 -8.31 -17.89 -3.86
C GLN A 294 -7.70 -16.99 -4.93
N SER A 295 -7.46 -15.72 -4.66
CA SER A 295 -6.82 -14.82 -5.61
C SER A 295 -6.25 -13.57 -4.93
N ILE A 296 -5.41 -12.83 -5.69
CA ILE A 296 -4.96 -11.49 -5.32
C ILE A 296 -5.24 -10.50 -6.44
N ALA A 297 -5.47 -9.22 -6.07
CA ALA A 297 -5.71 -8.13 -7.00
C ALA A 297 -4.88 -6.90 -6.60
N ILE A 298 -4.08 -6.36 -7.53
CA ILE A 298 -3.20 -5.21 -7.32
C ILE A 298 -3.66 -4.08 -8.24
N GLY A 299 -4.18 -3.01 -7.66
CA GLY A 299 -4.61 -1.81 -8.37
C GLY A 299 -3.53 -0.75 -8.40
N ASN A 300 -3.20 -0.19 -9.57
CA ASN A 300 -2.21 0.88 -9.71
C ASN A 300 -1.00 0.66 -8.78
N GLY A 301 -0.42 -0.56 -8.85
CA GLY A 301 0.58 -1.02 -7.89
C GLY A 301 1.99 -0.63 -8.27
N LEU A 302 2.84 -0.39 -7.25
CA LEU A 302 4.28 -0.42 -7.39
C LEU A 302 4.76 -1.84 -7.05
N THR A 303 5.15 -2.62 -8.07
CA THR A 303 5.46 -4.05 -7.92
C THR A 303 6.84 -4.41 -8.49
N ASP A 304 7.19 -3.86 -9.66
CA ASP A 304 8.51 -3.95 -10.29
C ASP A 304 9.07 -2.56 -10.59
N PRO A 305 9.76 -1.91 -9.65
CA PRO A 305 10.35 -0.59 -9.86
C PRO A 305 11.22 -0.50 -11.11
N LEU A 306 12.04 -1.50 -11.40
CA LEU A 306 12.96 -1.46 -12.56
C LEU A 306 12.20 -1.23 -13.88
N THR A 307 11.13 -1.96 -14.11
CA THR A 307 10.33 -1.88 -15.33
C THR A 307 9.42 -0.64 -15.30
N GLN A 308 8.79 -0.36 -14.15
CA GLN A 308 7.83 0.75 -14.03
C GLN A 308 8.47 2.13 -14.16
N TYR A 309 9.71 2.34 -13.67
CA TYR A 309 10.38 3.64 -13.81
C TYR A 309 10.62 4.04 -15.26
N SER A 310 10.79 3.11 -16.19
CA SER A 310 10.94 3.39 -17.61
C SER A 310 9.70 4.04 -18.22
N GLN A 311 8.52 3.85 -17.60
CA GLN A 311 7.23 4.26 -18.14
C GLN A 311 6.74 5.64 -17.62
N TYR A 312 7.47 6.29 -16.70
CA TYR A 312 7.13 7.66 -16.28
C TYR A 312 7.31 8.68 -17.41
N ARG A 313 8.39 8.56 -18.20
CA ARG A 313 8.61 9.46 -19.33
C ARG A 313 7.51 9.32 -20.40
N PRO A 314 7.18 8.13 -20.92
CA PRO A 314 6.06 7.98 -21.83
C PRO A 314 4.76 8.57 -21.30
N MET A 315 4.41 8.32 -20.04
CA MET A 315 3.19 8.83 -19.44
C MET A 315 3.17 10.36 -19.35
N ALA A 316 4.27 10.99 -18.90
CA ALA A 316 4.35 12.46 -18.77
C ALA A 316 4.45 13.20 -20.10
N CYS A 317 4.93 12.54 -21.16
CA CYS A 317 5.27 13.14 -22.47
C CYS A 317 4.26 12.83 -23.58
N GLY A 318 3.05 12.32 -23.21
CA GLY A 318 1.92 12.19 -24.12
C GLY A 318 1.72 10.80 -24.76
N ASP A 319 2.54 9.81 -24.41
CA ASP A 319 2.41 8.45 -24.94
C ASP A 319 1.42 7.59 -24.13
N GLY A 320 0.93 8.10 -22.99
CA GLY A 320 -0.01 7.41 -22.08
C GLY A 320 -1.49 7.49 -22.48
N GLY A 321 -1.81 8.21 -23.55
CA GLY A 321 -3.19 8.42 -24.02
C GLY A 321 -3.81 9.76 -23.59
N TYR A 322 -3.04 10.60 -22.90
CA TYR A 322 -3.38 11.98 -22.50
C TYR A 322 -2.34 12.96 -23.05
N ASP A 323 -2.67 14.24 -23.09
CA ASP A 323 -1.76 15.29 -23.54
C ASP A 323 -0.48 15.33 -22.67
N ALA A 324 0.64 15.67 -23.29
CA ALA A 324 1.90 15.81 -22.59
C ALA A 324 1.82 16.90 -21.49
N VAL A 325 2.28 16.56 -20.30
CA VAL A 325 2.38 17.48 -19.16
C VAL A 325 3.74 18.18 -19.14
N LEU A 326 4.78 17.48 -19.57
CA LEU A 326 6.16 17.99 -19.64
C LEU A 326 6.50 18.47 -21.05
N ASP A 327 7.37 19.47 -21.12
CA ASP A 327 7.91 19.93 -22.40
C ASP A 327 8.98 18.95 -22.94
N GLU A 328 9.34 19.15 -24.22
CA GLU A 328 10.35 18.28 -24.87
C GLU A 328 11.73 18.32 -24.19
N GLY A 329 12.11 19.42 -23.53
CA GLY A 329 13.39 19.55 -22.82
C GLY A 329 13.43 18.69 -21.59
N GLU A 330 12.33 18.70 -20.80
CA GLU A 330 12.15 17.86 -19.62
C GLU A 330 12.05 16.37 -20.01
N CYS A 331 11.29 16.05 -21.06
CA CYS A 331 11.20 14.67 -21.60
C CYS A 331 12.58 14.13 -22.01
N ARG A 332 13.39 14.92 -22.73
CA ARG A 332 14.78 14.53 -23.07
C ARG A 332 15.67 14.39 -21.84
N SER A 333 15.45 15.19 -20.81
CA SER A 333 16.20 15.05 -19.54
C SER A 333 15.90 13.74 -18.85
N MET A 334 14.63 13.31 -18.84
CA MET A 334 14.22 11.99 -18.34
C MET A 334 14.84 10.85 -19.16
N ASP A 335 14.81 10.93 -20.50
CA ASP A 335 15.46 9.96 -21.39
C ASP A 335 16.97 9.80 -21.07
N ASN A 336 17.67 10.91 -20.83
CA ASN A 336 19.10 10.90 -20.51
C ASN A 336 19.40 10.34 -19.11
N ALA A 337 18.47 10.49 -18.16
CA ALA A 337 18.65 10.01 -16.77
C ALA A 337 18.25 8.53 -16.59
N LEU A 338 17.34 8.01 -17.43
CA LEU A 338 16.79 6.66 -17.31
C LEU A 338 17.86 5.56 -17.28
N PRO A 339 18.90 5.53 -18.14
CA PRO A 339 19.90 4.46 -18.11
C PRO A 339 20.64 4.36 -16.78
N ARG A 340 20.87 5.50 -16.09
CA ARG A 340 21.48 5.50 -14.76
C ARG A 340 20.49 5.00 -13.69
N CYS A 341 19.22 5.41 -13.75
CA CYS A 341 18.17 4.91 -12.87
C CYS A 341 18.09 3.38 -12.95
N GLU A 342 17.99 2.81 -14.16
CA GLU A 342 17.93 1.38 -14.36
C GLU A 342 19.18 0.66 -13.84
N SER A 343 20.37 1.22 -14.08
CA SER A 343 21.62 0.64 -13.58
C SER A 343 21.64 0.56 -12.06
N LEU A 344 21.16 1.60 -11.37
CA LEU A 344 21.07 1.63 -9.91
C LEU A 344 20.02 0.65 -9.38
N LEU A 345 18.86 0.54 -10.04
CA LEU A 345 17.83 -0.43 -9.67
C LEU A 345 18.29 -1.88 -9.90
N ARG A 346 19.04 -2.15 -10.97
CA ARG A 346 19.68 -3.47 -11.18
C ARG A 346 20.67 -3.81 -10.06
N ALA A 347 21.45 -2.84 -9.59
CA ALA A 347 22.34 -3.04 -8.44
C ALA A 347 21.54 -3.31 -7.15
N CYS A 348 20.40 -2.62 -6.95
CA CYS A 348 19.46 -2.92 -5.87
C CYS A 348 18.92 -4.35 -5.98
N TYR A 349 18.43 -4.77 -7.14
CA TYR A 349 17.87 -6.10 -7.39
C TYR A 349 18.86 -7.24 -7.17
N ASN A 350 20.16 -6.99 -7.42
CA ASN A 350 21.21 -7.98 -7.21
C ASN A 350 21.59 -8.19 -5.75
N SER A 351 21.42 -7.18 -4.91
CA SER A 351 21.86 -7.22 -3.51
C SER A 351 20.72 -7.17 -2.50
N GLU A 352 19.59 -6.56 -2.89
CA GLU A 352 18.43 -6.22 -2.06
C GLU A 352 18.78 -5.49 -0.75
N SER A 353 19.98 -4.91 -0.71
CA SER A 353 20.50 -4.19 0.46
C SER A 353 20.09 -2.72 0.43
N ALA A 354 19.83 -2.13 1.60
CA ALA A 354 19.56 -0.70 1.73
C ALA A 354 20.67 0.16 1.08
N TRP A 355 21.92 -0.29 1.10
CA TRP A 355 23.06 0.41 0.52
C TRP A 355 22.97 0.64 -0.99
N ASN A 356 22.33 -0.27 -1.70
CA ASN A 356 22.10 -0.13 -3.15
C ASN A 356 20.68 0.38 -3.45
N CYS A 357 19.68 -0.03 -2.66
CA CYS A 357 18.28 0.28 -2.95
C CYS A 357 17.91 1.73 -2.60
N VAL A 358 18.43 2.29 -1.49
CA VAL A 358 18.14 3.68 -1.10
C VAL A 358 18.64 4.69 -2.14
N PRO A 359 19.93 4.65 -2.57
CA PRO A 359 20.40 5.55 -3.63
C PRO A 359 19.67 5.38 -4.94
N ALA A 360 19.32 4.14 -5.32
CA ALA A 360 18.54 3.88 -6.52
C ALA A 360 17.18 4.56 -6.46
N THR A 361 16.45 4.36 -5.37
CA THR A 361 15.13 4.97 -5.15
C THR A 361 15.19 6.50 -5.21
N ILE A 362 16.12 7.10 -4.47
CA ILE A 362 16.25 8.57 -4.41
C ILE A 362 16.60 9.15 -5.79
N TYR A 363 17.57 8.54 -6.49
CA TYR A 363 17.94 9.02 -7.82
C TYR A 363 16.77 8.90 -8.80
N CYS A 364 16.13 7.72 -8.85
CA CYS A 364 15.04 7.46 -9.78
C CYS A 364 13.82 8.34 -9.50
N ASN A 365 13.42 8.52 -8.23
CA ASN A 365 12.32 9.42 -7.88
C ASN A 365 12.61 10.87 -8.33
N ASN A 366 13.81 11.37 -8.07
CA ASN A 366 14.17 12.72 -8.46
C ASN A 366 14.21 12.90 -10.00
N ALA A 367 14.73 11.90 -10.72
CA ALA A 367 14.92 11.97 -12.17
C ALA A 367 13.62 11.72 -12.95
N MET A 368 12.73 10.82 -12.46
CA MET A 368 11.56 10.37 -13.20
C MET A 368 10.25 10.96 -12.67
N ILE A 369 10.11 11.13 -11.35
CA ILE A 369 8.88 11.66 -10.73
C ILE A 369 9.01 13.17 -10.49
N GLY A 370 10.18 13.63 -10.07
CA GLY A 370 10.45 15.03 -9.73
C GLY A 370 10.06 16.05 -10.81
N PRO A 371 10.39 15.85 -12.10
CA PRO A 371 9.97 16.79 -13.17
C PRO A 371 8.45 17.01 -13.20
N TYR A 372 7.67 15.92 -13.12
CA TYR A 372 6.22 16.00 -13.11
C TYR A 372 5.67 16.73 -11.87
N GLN A 373 6.17 16.39 -10.68
CA GLN A 373 5.75 17.02 -9.41
C GLN A 373 5.93 18.55 -9.44
N ARG A 374 7.01 19.04 -10.07
CA ARG A 374 7.26 20.50 -10.20
C ARG A 374 6.23 21.25 -11.01
N THR A 375 5.45 20.58 -11.84
CA THR A 375 4.36 21.21 -12.63
C THR A 375 3.16 21.60 -11.78
N GLY A 376 3.01 21.03 -10.58
CA GLY A 376 1.82 21.18 -9.73
C GLY A 376 0.61 20.40 -10.23
N MET A 377 0.79 19.51 -11.22
CA MET A 377 -0.25 18.56 -11.62
C MET A 377 -0.42 17.46 -10.56
N ASN A 378 -1.60 16.86 -10.52
CA ASN A 378 -1.91 15.77 -9.61
C ASN A 378 -1.18 14.50 -10.07
N VAL A 379 -0.29 13.94 -9.24
CA VAL A 379 0.43 12.72 -9.56
C VAL A 379 -0.48 11.48 -9.60
N TYR A 380 -1.65 11.57 -8.99
CA TYR A 380 -2.67 10.51 -8.94
C TYR A 380 -3.71 10.63 -10.06
N ASP A 381 -3.73 11.77 -10.79
CA ASP A 381 -4.62 11.98 -11.93
C ASP A 381 -4.06 13.05 -12.87
N ILE A 382 -3.51 12.61 -13.99
CA ILE A 382 -2.84 13.49 -14.96
C ILE A 382 -3.77 14.55 -15.59
N ARG A 383 -5.08 14.39 -15.46
CA ARG A 383 -6.10 15.26 -16.05
C ARG A 383 -6.30 16.56 -15.27
N GLU A 384 -5.81 16.66 -14.04
CA GLU A 384 -6.10 17.80 -13.18
C GLU A 384 -4.89 18.26 -12.37
N LYS A 385 -4.97 19.50 -11.87
CA LYS A 385 -3.99 20.04 -10.94
C LYS A 385 -4.21 19.48 -9.54
N CYS A 386 -3.12 19.36 -8.77
CA CYS A 386 -3.21 19.04 -7.36
C CYS A 386 -3.98 20.15 -6.62
N LYS A 387 -5.11 19.80 -6.04
CA LYS A 387 -6.02 20.72 -5.34
C LYS A 387 -5.60 20.97 -3.89
N ASP A 388 -4.97 19.97 -3.28
CA ASP A 388 -4.57 20.01 -1.88
C ASP A 388 -3.31 19.16 -1.69
N GLN A 389 -2.14 19.82 -1.75
CA GLN A 389 -0.84 19.14 -1.67
C GLN A 389 -0.61 18.44 -0.32
N GLU A 390 -1.29 18.86 0.74
CA GLU A 390 -1.14 18.30 2.09
C GLU A 390 -1.95 17.04 2.27
N ASN A 391 -3.01 16.89 1.49
CA ASN A 391 -3.98 15.81 1.57
C ASN A 391 -3.98 14.95 0.29
N LEU A 392 -2.80 14.60 -0.22
CA LEU A 392 -2.62 13.73 -1.39
C LEU A 392 -3.37 14.26 -2.64
N CYS A 393 -3.44 15.56 -2.82
CA CYS A 393 -4.21 16.27 -3.86
C CYS A 393 -5.75 16.16 -3.73
N TYR A 394 -6.27 15.47 -2.72
CA TYR A 394 -7.71 15.25 -2.50
C TYR A 394 -8.15 15.81 -1.14
N PRO A 395 -8.98 16.89 -1.11
CA PRO A 395 -9.48 17.45 0.14
C PRO A 395 -10.34 16.47 0.96
N GLU A 396 -10.89 15.44 0.33
CA GLU A 396 -11.63 14.36 0.99
C GLU A 396 -10.80 13.64 2.04
N THR A 397 -9.50 13.53 1.84
CA THR A 397 -8.57 12.92 2.80
C THR A 397 -8.59 13.64 4.16
N ALA A 398 -8.68 14.99 4.15
CA ALA A 398 -8.85 15.77 5.38
C ALA A 398 -10.21 15.52 6.03
N TRP A 399 -11.30 15.49 5.26
CA TRP A 399 -12.64 15.25 5.81
C TRP A 399 -12.77 13.87 6.45
N ILE A 400 -12.12 12.85 5.86
CA ILE A 400 -12.04 11.51 6.43
C ILE A 400 -11.31 11.54 7.77
N ALA A 401 -10.15 12.21 7.84
CA ALA A 401 -9.40 12.35 9.08
C ALA A 401 -10.20 13.10 10.16
N GLU A 402 -10.88 14.19 9.81
CA GLU A 402 -11.73 14.94 10.73
C GLU A 402 -12.93 14.13 11.24
N TYR A 403 -13.55 13.31 10.37
CA TYR A 403 -14.62 12.38 10.78
C TYR A 403 -14.12 11.31 11.72
N LEU A 404 -13.02 10.64 11.40
CA LEU A 404 -12.44 9.56 12.20
C LEU A 404 -11.87 10.07 13.55
N ASN A 405 -11.51 11.34 13.66
CA ASN A 405 -11.09 11.97 14.92
C ASN A 405 -12.27 12.41 15.83
N GLN A 406 -13.51 12.22 15.41
CA GLN A 406 -14.63 12.50 16.30
C GLN A 406 -14.67 11.50 17.46
N ALA A 407 -14.79 12.00 18.69
CA ALA A 407 -14.77 11.16 19.89
C ALA A 407 -15.83 10.05 19.88
N GLN A 408 -16.99 10.30 19.28
CA GLN A 408 -18.05 9.30 19.12
C GLN A 408 -17.65 8.17 18.15
N VAL A 409 -16.92 8.49 17.07
CA VAL A 409 -16.44 7.50 16.08
C VAL A 409 -15.36 6.65 16.72
N MET A 410 -14.34 7.26 17.31
CA MET A 410 -13.26 6.57 18.00
C MET A 410 -13.78 5.64 19.11
N LYS A 411 -14.76 6.11 19.88
CA LYS A 411 -15.40 5.31 20.94
C LYS A 411 -16.18 4.11 20.37
N ALA A 412 -16.95 4.33 19.31
CA ALA A 412 -17.74 3.26 18.68
C ALA A 412 -16.85 2.15 18.13
N LEU A 413 -15.70 2.52 17.53
CA LEU A 413 -14.72 1.61 16.98
C LEU A 413 -13.76 1.00 18.01
N GLY A 414 -13.73 1.52 19.24
CA GLY A 414 -12.78 1.06 20.24
C GLY A 414 -11.34 1.54 19.99
N ALA A 415 -11.13 2.61 19.21
CA ALA A 415 -9.82 3.16 18.92
C ALA A 415 -9.01 3.49 20.18
N GLU A 416 -7.71 3.17 20.18
CA GLU A 416 -6.80 3.32 21.32
C GLU A 416 -5.74 4.41 21.11
N VAL A 417 -5.79 5.09 19.98
CA VAL A 417 -4.93 6.25 19.68
C VAL A 417 -5.62 7.54 20.07
N ASP A 418 -4.86 8.59 20.35
CA ASP A 418 -5.39 9.92 20.68
C ASP A 418 -5.88 10.67 19.44
N ASP A 419 -5.35 10.31 18.26
CA ASP A 419 -5.49 11.08 17.02
C ASP A 419 -5.27 10.14 15.82
N TYR A 420 -6.18 10.19 14.86
CA TYR A 420 -6.09 9.48 13.60
C TYR A 420 -5.43 10.38 12.54
N SER A 421 -4.55 9.79 11.73
CA SER A 421 -3.98 10.43 10.55
C SER A 421 -4.14 9.50 9.34
N SER A 422 -4.60 10.05 8.21
CA SER A 422 -4.79 9.27 6.98
C SER A 422 -3.50 8.68 6.44
N CYS A 423 -2.36 9.38 6.58
CA CYS A 423 -1.04 8.86 6.22
C CYS A 423 0.01 9.29 7.26
N ASN A 424 0.93 8.38 7.56
CA ASN A 424 2.09 8.62 8.41
C ASN A 424 3.37 8.68 7.56
N MET A 425 3.87 9.90 7.32
CA MET A 425 5.04 10.12 6.48
C MET A 425 6.36 9.65 7.13
N ASP A 426 6.40 9.46 8.45
CA ASP A 426 7.56 8.88 9.13
C ASP A 426 7.70 7.39 8.76
N ILE A 427 6.58 6.68 8.64
CA ILE A 427 6.56 5.29 8.14
C ILE A 427 7.00 5.25 6.69
N ASN A 428 6.48 6.13 5.82
CA ASN A 428 6.89 6.23 4.43
C ASN A 428 8.42 6.37 4.30
N ARG A 429 8.99 7.35 5.01
CA ARG A 429 10.43 7.58 5.06
C ARG A 429 11.21 6.35 5.52
N ASN A 430 10.77 5.67 6.57
CA ASN A 430 11.45 4.51 7.11
C ASN A 430 11.55 3.39 6.06
N PHE A 431 10.49 3.13 5.29
CA PHE A 431 10.50 2.16 4.19
C PHE A 431 11.47 2.56 3.08
N VAL A 432 11.49 3.84 2.69
CA VAL A 432 12.44 4.37 1.69
C VAL A 432 13.88 4.19 2.18
N PHE A 433 14.20 4.56 3.43
CA PHE A 433 15.56 4.48 3.98
C PHE A 433 16.00 3.05 4.32
N GLN A 434 15.10 2.09 4.42
CA GLN A 434 15.42 0.68 4.47
C GLN A 434 15.54 0.04 3.07
N GLY A 435 15.36 0.85 2.03
CA GLY A 435 15.46 0.42 0.64
C GLY A 435 14.32 -0.48 0.17
N ASP A 436 13.23 -0.56 0.94
CA ASP A 436 12.10 -1.44 0.63
C ASP A 436 11.44 -1.05 -0.69
N TRP A 437 11.32 0.26 -0.96
CA TRP A 437 10.75 0.82 -2.17
C TRP A 437 11.35 0.29 -3.47
N GLY A 438 12.66 0.08 -3.50
CA GLY A 438 13.38 -0.37 -4.70
C GLY A 438 13.43 -1.88 -4.87
N LYS A 439 12.81 -2.69 -4.00
CA LYS A 439 12.94 -4.15 -4.01
C LYS A 439 12.06 -4.83 -5.06
N PRO A 440 12.52 -5.99 -5.61
CA PRO A 440 11.86 -6.70 -6.70
C PRO A 440 10.78 -7.67 -6.22
N TYR A 441 9.73 -7.20 -5.56
CA TYR A 441 8.69 -8.10 -5.02
C TYR A 441 7.85 -8.78 -6.10
N HIS A 442 7.86 -8.30 -7.34
CA HIS A 442 7.31 -9.02 -8.51
C HIS A 442 7.85 -10.45 -8.65
N ARG A 443 9.07 -10.73 -8.14
CA ARG A 443 9.69 -12.07 -8.19
C ARG A 443 8.92 -13.13 -7.39
N LEU A 444 8.01 -12.73 -6.51
CA LEU A 444 7.13 -13.65 -5.79
C LEU A 444 5.91 -14.08 -6.63
N VAL A 445 5.53 -13.27 -7.61
CA VAL A 445 4.31 -13.47 -8.40
C VAL A 445 4.30 -14.79 -9.17
N PRO A 446 5.40 -15.28 -9.79
CA PRO A 446 5.41 -16.58 -10.46
C PRO A 446 5.01 -17.73 -9.54
N GLY A 447 5.55 -17.79 -8.32
CA GLY A 447 5.18 -18.83 -7.34
C GLY A 447 3.76 -18.71 -6.81
N ILE A 448 3.17 -17.52 -6.86
CA ILE A 448 1.76 -17.29 -6.53
C ILE A 448 0.88 -17.79 -7.68
N LEU A 449 1.23 -17.47 -8.94
CA LEU A 449 0.51 -17.91 -10.15
C LEU A 449 0.42 -19.44 -10.30
N GLU A 450 1.39 -20.18 -9.73
CA GLU A 450 1.32 -21.65 -9.66
C GLU A 450 0.18 -22.16 -8.77
N GLN A 451 -0.36 -21.33 -7.89
CA GLN A 451 -1.32 -21.73 -6.87
C GLN A 451 -2.67 -21.02 -6.98
N ILE A 452 -2.67 -19.73 -7.32
CA ILE A 452 -3.87 -18.88 -7.36
C ILE A 452 -3.76 -17.81 -8.47
N PRO A 453 -4.90 -17.34 -8.98
CA PRO A 453 -4.98 -16.23 -9.93
C PRO A 453 -4.49 -14.89 -9.36
N VAL A 454 -3.88 -14.08 -10.25
CA VAL A 454 -3.36 -12.73 -9.98
C VAL A 454 -3.96 -11.74 -10.97
N LEU A 455 -4.60 -10.69 -10.44
CA LEU A 455 -5.08 -9.55 -11.21
C LEU A 455 -4.20 -8.33 -10.98
N ILE A 456 -3.80 -7.69 -12.07
CA ILE A 456 -3.24 -6.34 -12.07
C ILE A 456 -4.26 -5.45 -12.79
N TYR A 457 -4.71 -4.37 -12.13
CA TYR A 457 -5.56 -3.38 -12.79
C TYR A 457 -5.00 -1.98 -12.59
N ALA A 458 -5.17 -1.11 -13.57
CA ALA A 458 -4.64 0.24 -13.49
C ALA A 458 -5.53 1.25 -14.20
N GLY A 459 -5.85 2.35 -13.51
CA GLY A 459 -6.48 3.52 -14.09
C GLY A 459 -5.53 4.20 -15.06
N ASP A 460 -6.04 4.57 -16.24
CA ASP A 460 -5.19 5.03 -17.33
C ASP A 460 -4.76 6.51 -17.21
N ALA A 461 -5.33 7.23 -16.25
CA ALA A 461 -4.99 8.61 -15.93
C ALA A 461 -4.01 8.75 -14.73
N ASP A 462 -3.60 7.66 -14.10
CA ASP A 462 -2.62 7.69 -13.01
C ASP A 462 -1.20 7.94 -13.55
N TYR A 463 -0.44 8.83 -12.90
CA TYR A 463 0.96 9.03 -13.21
C TYR A 463 1.88 8.21 -12.30
N ILE A 464 1.63 8.22 -10.98
CA ILE A 464 2.58 7.69 -9.98
C ILE A 464 2.76 6.17 -10.08
N CYS A 465 1.72 5.42 -10.39
CA CYS A 465 1.77 3.98 -10.69
C CYS A 465 1.02 3.70 -12.00
N ASN A 466 1.46 4.36 -13.07
CA ASN A 466 0.75 4.42 -14.33
C ASN A 466 0.52 3.05 -14.98
N TRP A 467 -0.51 3.00 -15.82
CA TRP A 467 -0.94 1.77 -16.48
C TRP A 467 0.10 1.20 -17.47
N LEU A 468 0.93 2.07 -18.07
CA LEU A 468 2.01 1.64 -18.95
C LEU A 468 3.03 0.81 -18.17
N GLY A 469 3.45 1.30 -17.00
CA GLY A 469 4.38 0.59 -16.12
C GLY A 469 3.80 -0.71 -15.58
N ASN A 470 2.51 -0.72 -15.23
CA ASN A 470 1.83 -1.91 -14.77
C ASN A 470 1.68 -2.96 -15.87
N LYS A 471 1.38 -2.54 -17.10
CA LYS A 471 1.35 -3.41 -18.27
C LYS A 471 2.74 -3.97 -18.60
N GLU A 472 3.75 -3.10 -18.62
CA GLU A 472 5.11 -3.47 -18.98
C GLU A 472 5.69 -4.53 -18.04
N TRP A 473 5.58 -4.35 -16.71
CA TRP A 473 6.09 -5.36 -15.80
C TRP A 473 5.30 -6.67 -15.87
N ALA A 474 3.98 -6.61 -16.12
CA ALA A 474 3.16 -7.81 -16.28
C ALA A 474 3.57 -8.61 -17.51
N GLU A 475 3.94 -7.94 -18.61
CA GLU A 475 4.44 -8.58 -19.84
C GLU A 475 5.90 -9.06 -19.71
N ALA A 476 6.72 -8.35 -18.91
CA ALA A 476 8.11 -8.71 -18.65
C ALA A 476 8.27 -9.82 -17.59
N LEU A 477 7.23 -10.14 -16.84
CA LEU A 477 7.29 -11.15 -15.77
C LEU A 477 7.70 -12.52 -16.33
N GLU A 478 8.79 -13.08 -15.81
CA GLU A 478 9.27 -14.41 -16.19
C GLU A 478 8.50 -15.49 -15.44
N TRP A 479 7.61 -16.19 -16.14
CA TRP A 479 6.82 -17.30 -15.61
C TRP A 479 6.44 -18.28 -16.73
N PRO A 480 6.01 -19.52 -16.46
CA PRO A 480 5.76 -20.53 -17.49
C PRO A 480 4.73 -20.14 -18.56
N GLY A 481 3.74 -19.31 -18.21
CA GLY A 481 2.70 -18.86 -19.16
C GLY A 481 2.99 -17.53 -19.85
N GLN A 482 4.20 -16.97 -19.75
CA GLN A 482 4.54 -15.64 -20.28
C GLN A 482 4.32 -15.51 -21.78
N GLU A 483 4.71 -16.52 -22.58
CA GLU A 483 4.59 -16.48 -24.04
C GLU A 483 3.11 -16.46 -24.46
N ASP A 484 2.29 -17.31 -23.87
CA ASP A 484 0.85 -17.37 -24.12
C ASP A 484 0.17 -16.06 -23.69
N TYR A 485 0.50 -15.57 -22.48
CA TYR A 485 0.00 -14.30 -21.99
C TYR A 485 0.37 -13.13 -22.91
N ASN A 486 1.60 -13.05 -23.38
CA ASN A 486 2.03 -11.98 -24.29
C ASN A 486 1.40 -12.09 -25.68
N GLY A 487 0.97 -13.27 -26.08
CA GLY A 487 0.23 -13.51 -27.32
C GLY A 487 -1.23 -13.02 -27.31
N VAL A 488 -1.83 -12.82 -26.13
CA VAL A 488 -3.23 -12.34 -25.98
C VAL A 488 -3.32 -10.84 -26.23
N LYS A 489 -4.34 -10.40 -26.94
CA LYS A 489 -4.66 -8.99 -27.16
C LYS A 489 -5.56 -8.47 -26.06
N LEU A 490 -5.48 -7.16 -25.81
CA LEU A 490 -6.44 -6.46 -24.98
C LEU A 490 -7.82 -6.47 -25.65
N GLU A 491 -8.85 -6.87 -24.88
CA GLU A 491 -10.25 -6.87 -25.27
C GLU A 491 -11.04 -5.86 -24.41
N ASP A 492 -12.11 -5.30 -24.96
CA ASP A 492 -12.87 -4.29 -24.25
C ASP A 492 -13.63 -4.88 -23.03
N LEU A 493 -13.50 -4.23 -21.89
CA LEU A 493 -14.36 -4.40 -20.73
C LEU A 493 -15.59 -3.52 -20.89
N THR A 494 -16.77 -4.10 -20.94
CA THR A 494 -18.03 -3.39 -21.18
C THR A 494 -19.03 -3.56 -20.05
N LEU A 495 -19.72 -2.48 -19.70
CA LEU A 495 -20.88 -2.46 -18.82
C LEU A 495 -22.00 -1.72 -19.56
N ASP A 496 -23.19 -2.31 -19.66
CA ASP A 496 -24.35 -1.75 -20.39
C ASP A 496 -24.04 -1.35 -21.85
N ASN A 497 -23.16 -2.12 -22.52
CA ASN A 497 -22.63 -1.90 -23.87
C ASN A 497 -21.70 -0.67 -24.03
N GLU A 498 -21.25 -0.07 -22.95
CA GLU A 498 -20.24 0.98 -22.96
C GLU A 498 -18.89 0.42 -22.45
N ALA A 499 -17.81 0.67 -23.19
CA ALA A 499 -16.48 0.23 -22.78
C ALA A 499 -15.95 1.15 -21.67
N TYR A 500 -15.61 0.56 -20.53
CA TYR A 500 -14.99 1.25 -19.40
C TYR A 500 -13.52 0.88 -19.19
N GLY A 501 -12.99 -0.04 -19.96
CA GLY A 501 -11.61 -0.49 -19.88
C GLY A 501 -11.28 -1.56 -20.91
N GLN A 502 -10.11 -2.17 -20.72
CA GLN A 502 -9.63 -3.32 -21.51
C GLN A 502 -9.05 -4.37 -20.57
N VAL A 503 -9.17 -5.63 -20.96
CA VAL A 503 -8.64 -6.79 -20.24
C VAL A 503 -7.78 -7.66 -21.14
N LYS A 504 -6.76 -8.26 -20.56
CA LYS A 504 -5.89 -9.28 -21.14
C LYS A 504 -5.68 -10.36 -20.09
N SER A 505 -6.02 -11.61 -20.43
CA SER A 505 -5.92 -12.72 -19.48
C SER A 505 -5.42 -13.98 -20.18
N SER A 506 -4.52 -14.72 -19.52
CA SER A 506 -4.08 -16.05 -19.92
C SER A 506 -3.64 -16.84 -18.69
N GLY A 507 -4.11 -18.06 -18.57
CA GLY A 507 -3.89 -18.86 -17.36
C GLY A 507 -4.42 -18.11 -16.12
N ASN A 508 -3.63 -18.08 -15.07
CA ASN A 508 -3.94 -17.40 -13.83
C ASN A 508 -3.51 -15.91 -13.79
N PHE A 509 -3.09 -15.32 -14.91
CA PHE A 509 -2.60 -13.94 -14.91
C PHE A 509 -3.46 -13.02 -15.76
N THR A 510 -3.97 -11.94 -15.15
CA THR A 510 -4.86 -10.97 -15.78
C THR A 510 -4.34 -9.56 -15.58
N PHE A 511 -4.39 -8.74 -16.65
CA PHE A 511 -4.16 -7.30 -16.61
C PHE A 511 -5.38 -6.55 -17.12
N MET A 512 -5.74 -5.44 -16.45
CA MET A 512 -6.81 -4.55 -16.87
C MET A 512 -6.32 -3.10 -16.93
N ARG A 513 -6.65 -2.39 -18.02
CA ARG A 513 -6.57 -0.94 -18.13
C ARG A 513 -7.97 -0.38 -17.95
N ILE A 514 -8.17 0.51 -16.97
CA ILE A 514 -9.48 1.13 -16.69
C ILE A 514 -9.46 2.57 -17.19
N TYR A 515 -10.39 2.88 -18.10
CA TYR A 515 -10.48 4.17 -18.75
C TYR A 515 -10.99 5.26 -17.80
N ALA A 516 -10.50 6.48 -18.03
CA ALA A 516 -10.90 7.66 -17.29
C ALA A 516 -10.82 7.49 -15.76
N ALA A 517 -9.88 6.69 -15.29
CA ALA A 517 -9.58 6.51 -13.88
C ALA A 517 -8.14 6.91 -13.57
N GLY A 518 -7.92 7.62 -12.47
CA GLY A 518 -6.62 7.89 -11.89
C GLY A 518 -6.15 6.74 -11.00
N HIS A 519 -5.37 7.07 -10.00
CA HIS A 519 -4.78 6.12 -9.04
C HIS A 519 -5.83 5.31 -8.28
N MET A 520 -6.86 5.97 -7.78
CA MET A 520 -7.98 5.38 -7.06
C MET A 520 -9.09 5.04 -8.06
N VAL A 521 -9.01 3.84 -8.65
CA VAL A 521 -9.93 3.39 -9.70
C VAL A 521 -11.40 3.38 -9.22
N PRO A 522 -11.73 2.86 -8.02
CA PRO A 522 -13.12 2.85 -7.56
C PRO A 522 -13.69 4.25 -7.31
N TYR A 523 -12.85 5.24 -6.99
CA TYR A 523 -13.26 6.64 -6.85
C TYR A 523 -13.71 7.25 -8.17
N ASN A 524 -12.96 7.02 -9.25
CA ASN A 524 -13.25 7.59 -10.57
C ASN A 524 -14.26 6.76 -11.37
N GLN A 525 -14.23 5.43 -11.27
CA GLN A 525 -15.06 4.49 -12.02
C GLN A 525 -15.80 3.52 -11.08
N PRO A 526 -16.70 4.00 -10.22
CA PRO A 526 -17.31 3.17 -9.18
C PRO A 526 -18.14 2.00 -9.75
N ALA A 527 -18.92 2.21 -10.81
CA ALA A 527 -19.72 1.17 -11.44
C ALA A 527 -18.85 0.12 -12.17
N GLY A 528 -17.88 0.58 -12.98
CA GLY A 528 -16.94 -0.31 -13.66
C GLY A 528 -16.06 -1.08 -12.68
N SER A 529 -15.66 -0.42 -11.58
CA SER A 529 -14.89 -1.06 -10.52
C SER A 529 -15.66 -2.21 -9.85
N LEU A 530 -16.94 -1.99 -9.52
CA LEU A 530 -17.79 -3.03 -8.96
C LEU A 530 -18.02 -4.17 -9.96
N ASP A 531 -18.17 -3.85 -11.27
CA ASP A 531 -18.35 -4.85 -12.32
C ASP A 531 -17.14 -5.78 -12.44
N PHE A 532 -15.94 -5.23 -12.70
CA PHE A 532 -14.77 -6.10 -12.86
C PHE A 532 -14.41 -6.84 -11.56
N PHE A 533 -14.63 -6.21 -10.41
CA PHE A 533 -14.41 -6.86 -9.12
C PHE A 533 -15.32 -8.09 -8.94
N ASN A 534 -16.63 -7.94 -9.20
CA ASN A 534 -17.58 -9.04 -9.09
C ASN A 534 -17.25 -10.19 -10.06
N ARG A 535 -16.88 -9.86 -11.30
CA ARG A 535 -16.44 -10.84 -12.31
C ARG A 535 -15.17 -11.55 -11.87
N TRP A 536 -14.21 -10.80 -11.29
CA TRP A 536 -12.96 -11.35 -10.79
C TRP A 536 -13.18 -12.33 -9.62
N ILE A 537 -13.88 -11.94 -8.57
CA ILE A 537 -14.15 -12.83 -7.44
C ILE A 537 -15.10 -13.99 -7.80
N GLY A 538 -15.85 -13.85 -8.89
CA GLY A 538 -16.67 -14.90 -9.51
C GLY A 538 -15.87 -15.88 -10.39
N GLY A 539 -14.57 -15.64 -10.60
CA GLY A 539 -13.67 -16.54 -11.33
C GLY A 539 -13.70 -16.41 -12.85
N GLU A 540 -14.21 -15.31 -13.41
CA GLU A 540 -14.41 -15.17 -14.86
C GLU A 540 -13.12 -15.30 -15.69
N TRP A 541 -11.99 -14.88 -15.15
CA TRP A 541 -10.68 -14.90 -15.82
C TRP A 541 -9.70 -15.88 -15.18
N TRP A 542 -10.18 -16.86 -14.45
CA TRP A 542 -9.33 -17.85 -13.80
C TRP A 542 -9.16 -19.08 -14.70
N GLU A 543 -8.01 -19.74 -14.59
CA GLU A 543 -7.84 -21.06 -15.19
C GLU A 543 -8.71 -22.07 -14.42
N THR A 544 -9.59 -22.80 -15.12
CA THR A 544 -10.50 -23.79 -14.54
C THR A 544 -9.89 -25.20 -14.58
#